data_962f428b462c5366e5d83ee6bb9fb551
#
_entry.id   962f428b462c5366e5d83ee6bb9fb551
#
_cell.length_a   1.000
_cell.length_b   1.000
_cell.length_c   1.000
_cell.angle_alpha   90.00
_cell.angle_beta   90.00
_cell.angle_gamma   90.00
#
_symmetry.space_group_name_H-M   'P 1'
#
loop_
_entity.id
_entity.type
_entity.pdbx_description
1 polymer ?
#
loop_
_entity_poly.entity_id
_entity_poly.type
_entity_poly.pdbx_seq_one_letter_code
_entity_poly.pdbx_strand_id
1 'polypeptide(L)'
;MSFRILSVAFLVCVAGGAQQTGRFKGTYKNPDFKPSAPQTAMPKSTLVVPETKIGKAKFPAIDVHFHGRVLSSPGGYEKVISIMDQVGVAMIVNLDAGFGETFDRNMKLGEPYKNRFIHLARVNWEGVNEPGWSQKAVAELERCFQAGAQGLKISKELSLDLKNKDGSFIQCDEPRLDPVWALCAKHNKPVVHHVGDTLGRFLPIGPQNERYEAGLWRDTPEGNYFGTGQPGHDEIHQHRDKMLAKHPKTVFVLAHIGMMGYDLSKVAQMLDKYPNACVDVSAAIQDVGRQPRAARKFLLKYQDRVFFGTDGGADRMNDVDGFWRPHFRFFETEDEYFNHPAQLLSPLGAPLHGRWSIYGVGLPDEALRKIYYENTLRIIPSARAAMTRHLAARRAK
;
A
#
# COMPACT_ATOMS: atom_id res chain seq x y z
N MET A 1 51.23 8.56 10.81
CA MET A 1 49.93 9.20 10.87
C MET A 1 48.86 8.15 10.53
N SER A 2 48.26 7.63 11.59
CA SER A 2 47.28 6.53 11.46
C SER A 2 45.89 7.11 11.30
N PHE A 3 45.24 6.86 10.17
CA PHE A 3 43.79 7.17 9.98
C PHE A 3 42.98 6.07 10.63
N ARG A 4 42.27 6.41 11.70
CA ARG A 4 41.26 5.58 12.31
C ARG A 4 39.97 5.72 11.49
N ILE A 5 39.53 4.62 10.89
CA ILE A 5 38.21 4.49 10.28
C ILE A 5 37.20 4.36 11.43
N LEU A 6 36.35 5.37 11.57
CA LEU A 6 35.18 5.32 12.46
C LEU A 6 34.10 4.48 11.79
N SER A 7 33.93 3.27 12.29
CA SER A 7 32.74 2.46 11.96
C SER A 7 31.54 3.07 12.70
N VAL A 8 30.66 3.73 11.98
CA VAL A 8 29.37 4.16 12.50
C VAL A 8 28.42 2.95 12.42
N ALA A 9 28.33 2.24 13.54
CA ALA A 9 27.27 1.26 13.73
C ALA A 9 25.94 1.99 13.92
N PHE A 10 25.05 1.93 12.94
CA PHE A 10 23.67 2.36 13.14
C PHE A 10 22.98 1.36 14.05
N LEU A 11 22.87 1.71 15.32
CA LEU A 11 22.01 1.04 16.28
C LEU A 11 20.56 1.35 15.85
N VAL A 12 19.89 0.35 15.27
CA VAL A 12 18.44 0.38 15.14
C VAL A 12 17.88 0.21 16.55
N CYS A 13 17.49 1.33 17.16
CA CYS A 13 16.70 1.30 18.40
C CYS A 13 15.40 0.59 18.14
N VAL A 14 15.32 -0.67 18.50
CA VAL A 14 14.06 -1.42 18.63
C VAL A 14 13.43 -0.92 19.93
N ALA A 15 12.59 0.11 19.82
CA ALA A 15 11.67 0.47 20.90
C ALA A 15 10.58 -0.59 20.98
N GLY A 16 10.46 -1.21 22.14
CA GLY A 16 9.63 -2.37 22.39
C GLY A 16 8.15 -2.17 22.17
N GLY A 17 7.47 -3.27 21.86
CA GLY A 17 6.07 -3.50 22.11
C GLY A 17 5.11 -3.26 20.96
N ALA A 18 5.33 -3.89 19.83
CA ALA A 18 4.29 -4.48 18.98
C ALA A 18 4.97 -5.60 18.22
N GLN A 19 4.44 -6.79 18.27
CA GLN A 19 4.94 -7.90 17.47
C GLN A 19 4.96 -7.45 16.01
N GLN A 20 6.12 -7.02 15.52
CA GLN A 20 6.41 -7.11 14.10
C GLN A 20 6.45 -8.61 13.82
N THR A 21 5.32 -9.16 13.37
CA THR A 21 5.37 -10.41 12.62
C THR A 21 6.38 -10.18 11.53
N GLY A 22 7.47 -10.94 11.58
CA GLY A 22 8.66 -10.65 10.78
C GLY A 22 8.33 -10.58 9.31
N ARG A 23 8.44 -9.40 8.76
CA ARG A 23 8.07 -9.03 7.38
C ARG A 23 8.81 -9.83 6.30
N PHE A 24 9.78 -10.65 6.69
CA PHE A 24 10.67 -11.38 5.78
C PHE A 24 11.20 -12.65 6.46
N LYS A 25 10.33 -13.63 6.72
CA LYS A 25 10.73 -14.93 7.29
C LYS A 25 10.90 -16.05 6.24
N GLY A 26 10.95 -15.70 4.97
CA GLY A 26 11.34 -16.67 3.95
C GLY A 26 12.85 -16.90 3.98
N THR A 27 13.29 -18.11 4.31
CA THR A 27 14.71 -18.48 4.28
C THR A 27 15.01 -19.23 2.98
N TYR A 28 14.84 -18.56 1.83
CA TYR A 28 15.34 -19.12 0.59
C TYR A 28 16.86 -19.01 0.58
N LYS A 29 17.53 -20.13 0.74
CA LYS A 29 18.98 -20.24 0.55
C LYS A 29 19.23 -20.78 -0.85
N ASN A 30 19.48 -19.90 -1.81
CA ASN A 30 20.10 -20.31 -3.06
C ASN A 30 21.61 -20.37 -2.85
N PRO A 31 22.25 -21.57 -2.84
CA PRO A 31 23.70 -21.68 -2.63
C PRO A 31 24.50 -21.03 -3.75
N ASP A 32 23.90 -20.83 -4.93
CA ASP A 32 24.53 -20.19 -6.08
C ASP A 32 24.30 -18.67 -6.13
N PHE A 33 23.52 -18.13 -5.18
CA PHE A 33 23.27 -16.70 -5.11
C PHE A 33 24.52 -15.94 -4.68
N LYS A 34 25.15 -15.27 -5.63
CA LYS A 34 26.19 -14.29 -5.35
C LYS A 34 25.58 -12.91 -5.57
N PRO A 35 25.38 -12.09 -4.51
CA PRO A 35 24.94 -10.72 -4.69
C PRO A 35 25.89 -10.01 -5.67
N SER A 36 25.34 -9.40 -6.71
CA SER A 36 26.12 -8.49 -7.55
C SER A 36 26.60 -7.31 -6.68
N ALA A 37 27.77 -6.76 -6.99
CA ALA A 37 28.23 -5.55 -6.32
C ALA A 37 27.13 -4.48 -6.38
N PRO A 38 26.88 -3.74 -5.28
CA PRO A 38 25.88 -2.69 -5.27
C PRO A 38 26.13 -1.70 -6.40
N GLN A 39 25.18 -1.58 -7.31
CA GLN A 39 25.22 -0.46 -8.23
C GLN A 39 24.69 0.75 -7.50
N THR A 40 25.59 1.61 -7.07
CA THR A 40 25.34 2.73 -6.16
C THR A 40 24.71 3.94 -6.83
N ALA A 41 24.50 3.92 -8.15
CA ALA A 41 23.93 5.04 -8.88
C ALA A 41 22.97 4.58 -9.99
N MET A 42 21.89 5.34 -10.19
CA MET A 42 21.05 5.21 -11.37
C MET A 42 21.77 5.82 -12.57
N PRO A 43 21.85 5.13 -13.73
CA PRO A 43 22.36 5.72 -14.95
C PRO A 43 21.58 6.99 -15.30
N LYS A 44 22.27 8.08 -15.62
CA LYS A 44 21.62 9.28 -16.13
C LYS A 44 21.19 9.06 -17.56
N SER A 45 19.89 9.23 -17.83
CA SER A 45 19.38 9.17 -19.20
C SER A 45 19.96 10.30 -20.06
N THR A 46 20.24 9.98 -21.31
CA THR A 46 20.59 10.98 -22.33
C THR A 46 19.37 11.46 -23.12
N LEU A 47 18.19 10.92 -22.82
CA LEU A 47 16.95 11.38 -23.46
C LEU A 47 16.64 12.81 -23.06
N VAL A 48 16.22 13.59 -24.05
CA VAL A 48 15.68 14.93 -23.84
C VAL A 48 14.16 14.84 -24.06
N VAL A 49 13.44 14.79 -22.97
CA VAL A 49 11.96 14.67 -22.96
C VAL A 49 11.35 15.86 -22.21
N PRO A 50 10.13 16.27 -22.56
CA PRO A 50 9.41 17.29 -21.79
C PRO A 50 9.26 16.87 -20.32
N GLU A 51 9.37 17.85 -19.42
CA GLU A 51 9.17 17.65 -18.00
C GLU A 51 8.10 18.61 -17.48
N THR A 52 6.98 18.04 -17.03
CA THR A 52 5.92 18.80 -16.36
C THR A 52 6.18 18.87 -14.87
N LYS A 53 6.37 20.08 -14.35
CA LYS A 53 6.53 20.31 -12.91
C LYS A 53 5.17 20.35 -12.23
N ILE A 54 4.84 19.31 -11.50
CA ILE A 54 3.61 19.23 -10.71
C ILE A 54 3.88 19.77 -9.31
N GLY A 55 3.37 20.96 -9.02
CA GLY A 55 3.47 21.53 -7.67
C GLY A 55 2.47 20.91 -6.70
N LYS A 56 1.20 20.77 -7.13
CA LYS A 56 0.08 20.21 -6.35
C LYS A 56 -0.81 19.38 -7.25
N ALA A 57 -1.49 18.38 -6.66
CA ALA A 57 -2.57 17.66 -7.34
C ALA A 57 -3.59 18.61 -7.97
N LYS A 58 -4.04 18.32 -9.18
CA LYS A 58 -5.04 19.12 -9.91
C LYS A 58 -6.35 19.25 -9.13
N PHE A 59 -6.76 18.20 -8.45
CA PHE A 59 -7.90 18.16 -7.52
C PHE A 59 -7.42 17.76 -6.14
N PRO A 60 -8.14 18.11 -5.03
CA PRO A 60 -7.83 17.59 -3.70
C PRO A 60 -7.82 16.08 -3.72
N ALA A 61 -6.74 15.45 -3.25
CA ALA A 61 -6.62 13.99 -3.24
C ALA A 61 -6.86 13.42 -1.83
N ILE A 62 -7.45 12.23 -1.75
CA ILE A 62 -7.47 11.40 -0.55
C ILE A 62 -6.50 10.24 -0.79
N ASP A 63 -5.42 10.19 -0.02
CA ASP A 63 -4.48 9.07 -0.04
C ASP A 63 -5.06 7.92 0.79
N VAL A 64 -5.56 6.87 0.11
CA VAL A 64 -6.23 5.75 0.80
C VAL A 64 -5.28 4.72 1.39
N HIS A 65 -3.97 4.86 1.12
CA HIS A 65 -2.99 3.89 1.54
C HIS A 65 -1.76 4.57 2.16
N PHE A 66 -1.88 4.88 3.43
CA PHE A 66 -0.81 5.57 4.16
C PHE A 66 -0.49 4.88 5.49
N HIS A 67 0.79 4.63 5.74
CA HIS A 67 1.30 4.06 6.98
C HIS A 67 1.58 5.14 8.01
N GLY A 68 0.62 5.36 8.90
CA GLY A 68 0.59 6.48 9.84
C GLY A 68 1.40 6.31 11.13
N ARG A 69 2.47 5.51 11.15
CA ARG A 69 3.28 5.30 12.37
C ARG A 69 3.83 6.60 12.95
N VAL A 70 4.17 7.56 12.11
CA VAL A 70 4.64 8.89 12.51
C VAL A 70 3.60 9.69 13.28
N LEU A 71 2.31 9.43 13.05
CA LEU A 71 1.22 10.17 13.69
C LEU A 71 1.19 9.97 15.20
N SER A 72 1.76 8.89 15.71
CA SER A 72 1.89 8.63 17.15
C SER A 72 3.04 9.40 17.81
N SER A 73 3.88 10.09 17.02
CA SER A 73 5.00 10.90 17.53
C SER A 73 4.53 12.33 17.86
N PRO A 74 5.16 13.02 18.79
CA PRO A 74 4.88 14.44 19.06
C PRO A 74 5.01 15.29 17.78
N GLY A 75 4.01 16.10 17.48
CA GLY A 75 3.98 16.93 16.25
C GLY A 75 3.81 16.15 14.94
N GLY A 76 3.51 14.85 14.99
CA GLY A 76 3.42 14.00 13.82
C GLY A 76 2.27 14.39 12.89
N TYR A 77 1.12 14.72 13.44
CA TYR A 77 -0.04 15.16 12.66
C TYR A 77 0.21 16.48 11.95
N GLU A 78 0.75 17.48 12.68
CA GLU A 78 1.04 18.81 12.15
C GLU A 78 2.08 18.75 11.02
N LYS A 79 3.13 17.95 11.22
CA LYS A 79 4.15 17.72 10.19
C LYS A 79 3.52 17.14 8.93
N VAL A 80 2.70 16.09 9.06
CA VAL A 80 2.03 15.46 7.91
C VAL A 80 1.10 16.44 7.21
N ILE A 81 0.30 17.19 7.96
CA ILE A 81 -0.63 18.20 7.41
C ILE A 81 0.13 19.27 6.62
N SER A 82 1.24 19.76 7.17
CA SER A 82 2.07 20.77 6.48
C SER A 82 2.52 20.28 5.09
N ILE A 83 2.91 19.01 4.99
CA ILE A 83 3.33 18.41 3.73
C ILE A 83 2.13 18.16 2.80
N MET A 84 1.01 17.63 3.32
CA MET A 84 -0.23 17.45 2.56
C MET A 84 -0.68 18.75 1.90
N ASP A 85 -0.60 19.87 2.61
CA ASP A 85 -1.01 21.20 2.11
C ASP A 85 -0.09 21.71 0.98
N GLN A 86 1.18 21.33 1.01
CA GLN A 86 2.14 21.65 -0.04
C GLN A 86 1.81 20.95 -1.35
N VAL A 87 1.33 19.69 -1.29
CA VAL A 87 1.12 18.84 -2.46
C VAL A 87 -0.35 18.69 -2.86
N GLY A 88 -1.30 19.24 -2.09
CA GLY A 88 -2.73 19.20 -2.42
C GLY A 88 -3.44 17.91 -1.99
N VAL A 89 -2.87 17.15 -1.03
CA VAL A 89 -3.54 16.02 -0.38
C VAL A 89 -4.51 16.56 0.68
N ALA A 90 -5.79 16.34 0.49
CA ALA A 90 -6.83 16.82 1.40
C ALA A 90 -6.95 15.96 2.66
N MET A 91 -6.91 14.65 2.48
CA MET A 91 -7.09 13.67 3.55
C MET A 91 -6.19 12.46 3.34
N ILE A 92 -5.91 11.77 4.44
CA ILE A 92 -5.15 10.51 4.46
C ILE A 92 -5.98 9.44 5.18
N VAL A 93 -6.01 8.23 4.63
CA VAL A 93 -6.48 7.03 5.31
C VAL A 93 -5.29 6.36 5.99
N ASN A 94 -5.22 6.48 7.31
CA ASN A 94 -4.21 5.83 8.14
C ASN A 94 -4.54 4.35 8.32
N LEU A 95 -3.65 3.49 7.85
CA LEU A 95 -3.79 2.03 7.89
C LEU A 95 -3.22 1.39 9.16
N ASP A 96 -2.55 2.17 10.01
CA ASP A 96 -1.85 1.67 11.20
C ASP A 96 -2.50 2.16 12.53
N ALA A 97 -3.82 2.39 12.55
CA ALA A 97 -4.46 2.79 13.79
C ALA A 97 -4.46 1.67 14.86
N GLY A 98 -4.36 0.40 14.42
CA GLY A 98 -4.20 -0.73 15.34
C GLY A 98 -5.51 -1.31 15.85
N PHE A 99 -5.46 -1.91 17.06
CA PHE A 99 -6.56 -2.48 17.83
C PHE A 99 -6.28 -2.27 19.33
N GLY A 100 -7.25 -2.56 20.20
CA GLY A 100 -7.10 -2.44 21.64
C GLY A 100 -6.67 -1.04 22.09
N GLU A 101 -5.87 -0.95 23.14
CA GLU A 101 -5.36 0.30 23.70
C GLU A 101 -4.56 1.13 22.67
N THR A 102 -3.88 0.48 21.73
CA THR A 102 -3.17 1.19 20.66
C THR A 102 -4.15 1.94 19.76
N PHE A 103 -5.26 1.32 19.40
CA PHE A 103 -6.31 1.97 18.63
C PHE A 103 -6.90 3.16 19.41
N ASP A 104 -7.24 2.96 20.68
CA ASP A 104 -7.85 4.01 21.52
C ASP A 104 -6.93 5.23 21.66
N ARG A 105 -5.64 4.98 21.90
CA ARG A 105 -4.62 6.04 21.94
C ARG A 105 -4.53 6.79 20.62
N ASN A 106 -4.48 6.08 19.48
CA ASN A 106 -4.36 6.67 18.16
C ASN A 106 -5.61 7.47 17.78
N MET A 107 -6.80 7.00 18.13
CA MET A 107 -8.06 7.74 17.94
C MET A 107 -8.09 9.03 18.76
N LYS A 108 -7.65 8.98 20.03
CA LYS A 108 -7.55 10.16 20.89
C LYS A 108 -6.56 11.19 20.33
N LEU A 109 -5.40 10.75 19.89
CA LEU A 109 -4.40 11.63 19.25
C LEU A 109 -4.91 12.24 17.94
N GLY A 110 -5.69 11.48 17.17
CA GLY A 110 -6.23 11.89 15.88
C GLY A 110 -7.49 12.79 15.98
N GLU A 111 -8.16 12.87 17.13
CA GLU A 111 -9.44 13.60 17.26
C GLU A 111 -9.38 15.07 16.81
N PRO A 112 -8.35 15.87 17.17
CA PRO A 112 -8.23 17.24 16.66
C PRO A 112 -8.10 17.34 15.15
N TYR A 113 -7.66 16.26 14.49
CA TYR A 113 -7.33 16.20 13.06
C TYR A 113 -8.30 15.35 12.25
N LYS A 114 -9.45 14.96 12.78
CA LYS A 114 -10.46 14.08 12.16
C LYS A 114 -10.97 14.54 10.78
N ASN A 115 -10.79 15.82 10.45
CA ASN A 115 -11.12 16.36 9.13
C ASN A 115 -10.02 16.13 8.08
N ARG A 116 -8.86 15.62 8.49
CA ARG A 116 -7.69 15.37 7.64
C ARG A 116 -7.29 13.90 7.62
N PHE A 117 -7.67 13.13 8.65
CA PHE A 117 -7.28 11.74 8.81
C PHE A 117 -8.49 10.85 9.03
N ILE A 118 -8.48 9.73 8.33
CA ILE A 118 -9.43 8.63 8.45
C ILE A 118 -8.64 7.44 9.00
N HIS A 119 -9.15 6.77 10.03
CA HIS A 119 -8.43 5.67 10.69
C HIS A 119 -9.10 4.34 10.38
N LEU A 120 -8.30 3.33 9.97
CA LEU A 120 -8.75 1.95 9.82
C LEU A 120 -8.25 1.10 10.98
N ALA A 121 -9.11 0.25 11.50
CA ALA A 121 -8.74 -0.74 12.50
C ALA A 121 -7.87 -1.86 11.89
N ARG A 122 -7.25 -2.65 12.76
CA ARG A 122 -6.53 -3.89 12.39
C ARG A 122 -7.09 -5.05 13.19
N VAL A 123 -6.82 -6.28 12.74
CA VAL A 123 -7.18 -7.50 13.46
C VAL A 123 -6.07 -7.86 14.44
N ASN A 124 -6.45 -8.27 15.65
CA ASN A 124 -5.54 -8.97 16.55
C ASN A 124 -5.46 -10.45 16.16
N TRP A 125 -4.29 -10.87 15.69
CA TRP A 125 -4.05 -12.24 15.25
C TRP A 125 -3.61 -13.18 16.37
N GLU A 126 -3.41 -12.67 17.57
CA GLU A 126 -3.02 -13.50 18.73
C GLU A 126 -4.09 -14.56 19.00
N GLY A 127 -3.64 -15.81 19.10
CA GLY A 127 -4.53 -16.96 19.30
C GLY A 127 -5.41 -17.30 18.10
N VAL A 128 -5.05 -16.91 16.87
CA VAL A 128 -5.83 -17.17 15.65
C VAL A 128 -6.19 -18.64 15.44
N ASN A 129 -5.41 -19.55 16.00
CA ASN A 129 -5.65 -21.00 15.97
C ASN A 129 -6.44 -21.53 17.18
N GLU A 130 -6.82 -20.67 18.11
CA GLU A 130 -7.53 -21.09 19.31
C GLU A 130 -9.05 -21.03 19.12
N PRO A 131 -9.80 -21.94 19.76
CA PRO A 131 -11.26 -21.85 19.77
C PRO A 131 -11.74 -20.47 20.27
N GLY A 132 -12.74 -19.91 19.62
CA GLY A 132 -13.32 -18.62 20.01
C GLY A 132 -12.55 -17.39 19.52
N TRP A 133 -11.44 -17.56 18.80
CA TRP A 133 -10.71 -16.41 18.24
C TRP A 133 -11.58 -15.53 17.35
N SER A 134 -12.36 -16.12 16.44
CA SER A 134 -13.25 -15.36 15.53
C SER A 134 -14.20 -14.44 16.29
N GLN A 135 -14.79 -14.94 17.37
CA GLN A 135 -15.71 -14.16 18.22
C GLN A 135 -15.00 -12.98 18.89
N LYS A 136 -13.78 -13.20 19.40
CA LYS A 136 -12.97 -12.15 20.02
C LYS A 136 -12.55 -11.10 18.99
N ALA A 137 -12.10 -11.54 17.81
CA ALA A 137 -11.70 -10.65 16.71
C ALA A 137 -12.87 -9.78 16.24
N VAL A 138 -14.08 -10.37 16.09
CA VAL A 138 -15.30 -9.65 15.71
C VAL A 138 -15.72 -8.66 16.79
N ALA A 139 -15.71 -9.06 18.08
CA ALA A 139 -16.07 -8.17 19.18
C ALA A 139 -15.14 -6.94 19.27
N GLU A 140 -13.84 -7.17 19.11
CA GLU A 140 -12.86 -6.08 19.13
C GLU A 140 -13.02 -5.15 17.90
N LEU A 141 -13.24 -5.72 16.71
CA LEU A 141 -13.46 -4.92 15.51
C LEU A 141 -14.77 -4.12 15.58
N GLU A 142 -15.85 -4.70 16.12
CA GLU A 142 -17.11 -4.00 16.40
C GLU A 142 -16.86 -2.79 17.31
N ARG A 143 -16.10 -3.00 18.40
CA ARG A 143 -15.69 -1.94 19.33
C ARG A 143 -14.92 -0.83 18.61
N CYS A 144 -13.95 -1.19 17.75
CA CYS A 144 -13.21 -0.21 16.96
C CYS A 144 -14.12 0.58 16.01
N PHE A 145 -15.11 -0.05 15.39
CA PHE A 145 -16.07 0.64 14.53
C PHE A 145 -16.94 1.62 15.32
N GLN A 146 -17.40 1.23 16.51
CA GLN A 146 -18.15 2.11 17.43
C GLN A 146 -17.29 3.27 17.93
N ALA A 147 -15.99 3.06 18.12
CA ALA A 147 -15.03 4.09 18.51
C ALA A 147 -14.51 4.94 17.33
N GLY A 148 -15.06 4.75 16.11
CA GLY A 148 -14.84 5.65 14.98
C GLY A 148 -13.96 5.12 13.84
N ALA A 149 -13.51 3.87 13.89
CA ALA A 149 -12.81 3.28 12.73
C ALA A 149 -13.71 3.27 11.48
N GLN A 150 -13.15 3.64 10.33
CA GLN A 150 -13.89 3.79 9.08
C GLN A 150 -13.67 2.61 8.12
N GLY A 151 -12.97 1.60 8.53
CA GLY A 151 -12.71 0.38 7.77
C GLY A 151 -11.72 -0.52 8.48
N LEU A 152 -11.29 -1.55 7.78
CA LEU A 152 -10.33 -2.55 8.25
C LEU A 152 -9.12 -2.60 7.32
N LYS A 153 -7.91 -2.71 7.88
CA LYS A 153 -6.68 -3.03 7.13
C LYS A 153 -6.22 -4.44 7.45
N ILE A 154 -6.01 -5.22 6.41
CA ILE A 154 -5.26 -6.48 6.44
C ILE A 154 -3.96 -6.27 5.68
N SER A 155 -2.83 -6.60 6.30
CA SER A 155 -1.52 -6.57 5.64
C SER A 155 -1.18 -7.95 5.07
N LYS A 156 0.11 -8.29 5.00
CA LYS A 156 0.59 -9.56 4.43
C LYS A 156 0.45 -10.75 5.39
N GLU A 157 -0.26 -10.59 6.49
CA GLU A 157 -0.39 -11.64 7.50
C GLU A 157 -1.00 -12.91 6.89
N LEU A 158 -2.07 -12.74 6.11
CA LEU A 158 -2.72 -13.86 5.43
C LEU A 158 -1.91 -14.32 4.21
N SER A 159 -1.82 -15.59 4.03
CA SER A 159 -1.10 -16.31 2.96
C SER A 159 0.43 -16.29 3.05
N LEU A 160 1.05 -15.35 3.77
CA LEU A 160 2.52 -15.21 3.78
C LEU A 160 3.17 -15.36 5.16
N ASP A 161 2.47 -15.01 6.25
CA ASP A 161 3.07 -14.97 7.59
C ASP A 161 2.38 -15.92 8.57
N LEU A 162 1.04 -15.88 8.66
CA LEU A 162 0.28 -16.66 9.64
C LEU A 162 0.13 -18.10 9.21
N LYS A 163 0.29 -19.02 10.18
CA LYS A 163 0.18 -20.45 9.94
C LYS A 163 -0.87 -21.10 10.82
N ASN A 164 -1.49 -22.12 10.28
CA ASN A 164 -2.30 -23.09 10.99
C ASN A 164 -1.44 -23.97 11.90
N LYS A 165 -2.05 -24.72 12.83
CA LYS A 165 -1.35 -25.66 13.72
C LYS A 165 -0.61 -26.77 12.97
N ASP A 166 -1.05 -27.12 11.78
CA ASP A 166 -0.42 -28.11 10.89
C ASP A 166 0.74 -27.53 10.04
N GLY A 167 1.02 -26.23 10.17
CA GLY A 167 2.07 -25.54 9.43
C GLY A 167 1.65 -24.94 8.08
N SER A 168 0.45 -25.24 7.58
CA SER A 168 -0.09 -24.57 6.37
C SER A 168 -0.35 -23.09 6.62
N PHE A 169 -0.31 -22.26 5.57
CA PHE A 169 -0.55 -20.82 5.69
C PHE A 169 -2.05 -20.51 5.74
N ILE A 170 -2.44 -19.63 6.67
CA ILE A 170 -3.82 -19.18 6.81
C ILE A 170 -4.20 -18.32 5.59
N GLN A 171 -5.24 -18.76 4.86
CA GLN A 171 -5.72 -18.08 3.66
C GLN A 171 -6.89 -17.13 3.95
N CYS A 172 -7.08 -16.13 3.08
CA CYS A 172 -8.10 -15.10 3.31
C CYS A 172 -9.56 -15.59 3.16
N ASP A 173 -9.79 -16.76 2.56
CA ASP A 173 -11.10 -17.40 2.40
C ASP A 173 -11.43 -18.43 3.48
N GLU A 174 -10.59 -18.59 4.50
CA GLU A 174 -10.82 -19.54 5.58
C GLU A 174 -12.09 -19.19 6.39
N PRO A 175 -12.89 -20.21 6.78
CA PRO A 175 -14.18 -19.98 7.47
C PRO A 175 -14.08 -19.16 8.75
N ARG A 176 -12.94 -19.22 9.46
CA ARG A 176 -12.73 -18.43 10.68
C ARG A 176 -12.72 -16.92 10.44
N LEU A 177 -12.47 -16.48 9.20
CA LEU A 177 -12.44 -15.07 8.81
C LEU A 177 -13.80 -14.57 8.32
N ASP A 178 -14.73 -15.46 7.96
CA ASP A 178 -16.04 -15.09 7.46
C ASP A 178 -16.79 -14.09 8.34
N PRO A 179 -16.80 -14.26 9.70
CA PRO A 179 -17.47 -13.31 10.58
C PRO A 179 -16.83 -11.90 10.56
N VAL A 180 -15.51 -11.82 10.31
CA VAL A 180 -14.80 -10.53 10.18
C VAL A 180 -15.25 -9.80 8.93
N TRP A 181 -15.30 -10.51 7.78
CA TRP A 181 -15.76 -9.94 6.53
C TRP A 181 -17.25 -9.55 6.60
N ALA A 182 -18.08 -10.40 7.17
CA ALA A 182 -19.49 -10.13 7.38
C ALA A 182 -19.75 -8.90 8.26
N LEU A 183 -18.94 -8.69 9.30
CA LEU A 183 -19.03 -7.51 10.15
C LEU A 183 -18.72 -6.23 9.38
N CYS A 184 -17.70 -6.25 8.52
CA CYS A 184 -17.37 -5.12 7.65
C CYS A 184 -18.55 -4.76 6.73
N ALA A 185 -19.22 -5.78 6.13
CA ALA A 185 -20.42 -5.57 5.33
C ALA A 185 -21.58 -4.99 6.16
N LYS A 186 -21.85 -5.53 7.37
CA LYS A 186 -22.89 -5.06 8.29
C LYS A 186 -22.79 -3.56 8.57
N HIS A 187 -21.56 -3.08 8.74
CA HIS A 187 -21.28 -1.67 9.07
C HIS A 187 -20.96 -0.81 7.83
N ASN A 188 -21.04 -1.35 6.61
CA ASN A 188 -20.62 -0.69 5.38
C ASN A 188 -19.17 -0.13 5.48
N LYS A 189 -18.27 -0.89 6.08
CA LYS A 189 -16.87 -0.53 6.25
C LYS A 189 -16.01 -1.26 5.22
N PRO A 190 -15.21 -0.54 4.40
CA PRO A 190 -14.33 -1.17 3.43
C PRO A 190 -13.19 -1.92 4.12
N VAL A 191 -12.69 -2.94 3.44
CA VAL A 191 -11.46 -3.67 3.82
C VAL A 191 -10.36 -3.31 2.83
N VAL A 192 -9.31 -2.65 3.29
CA VAL A 192 -8.07 -2.45 2.52
C VAL A 192 -7.21 -3.69 2.75
N HIS A 193 -7.09 -4.53 1.72
CA HIS A 193 -6.43 -5.83 1.83
C HIS A 193 -5.19 -5.92 0.95
N HIS A 194 -4.04 -6.17 1.57
CA HIS A 194 -2.79 -6.49 0.90
C HIS A 194 -2.71 -8.00 0.68
N VAL A 195 -3.04 -8.46 -0.52
CA VAL A 195 -3.10 -9.88 -0.87
C VAL A 195 -1.81 -10.31 -1.54
N GLY A 196 -1.03 -11.16 -0.90
CA GLY A 196 0.20 -11.69 -1.49
C GLY A 196 1.31 -10.64 -1.65
N ASP A 197 2.10 -10.78 -2.71
CA ASP A 197 3.18 -9.86 -3.07
C ASP A 197 3.38 -9.87 -4.61
N THR A 198 4.31 -9.07 -5.14
CA THR A 198 4.57 -9.00 -6.59
C THR A 198 5.07 -10.36 -7.11
N LEU A 199 4.68 -10.72 -8.34
CA LEU A 199 5.04 -12.02 -8.96
C LEU A 199 6.54 -12.34 -8.87
N GLY A 200 7.39 -11.35 -9.09
CA GLY A 200 8.83 -11.58 -9.08
C GLY A 200 9.37 -12.13 -7.75
N ARG A 201 8.67 -11.90 -6.61
CA ARG A 201 9.06 -12.49 -5.31
C ARG A 201 8.77 -13.99 -5.20
N PHE A 202 7.98 -14.53 -6.12
CA PHE A 202 7.65 -15.95 -6.21
C PHE A 202 8.46 -16.67 -7.31
N LEU A 203 9.36 -15.94 -7.98
CA LEU A 203 10.26 -16.50 -8.98
C LEU A 203 11.68 -16.68 -8.41
N PRO A 204 12.50 -17.57 -9.01
CA PRO A 204 13.89 -17.72 -8.60
C PRO A 204 14.64 -16.39 -8.57
N ILE A 205 15.47 -16.18 -7.55
CA ILE A 205 16.38 -15.04 -7.50
C ILE A 205 17.53 -15.32 -8.49
N GLY A 206 17.69 -14.44 -9.44
CA GLY A 206 18.78 -14.57 -10.43
C GLY A 206 18.61 -13.58 -11.58
N PRO A 207 19.57 -13.57 -12.53
CA PRO A 207 19.60 -12.62 -13.65
C PRO A 207 18.36 -12.69 -14.58
N GLN A 208 17.59 -13.76 -14.51
CA GLN A 208 16.35 -13.93 -15.28
C GLN A 208 15.13 -13.31 -14.59
N ASN A 209 15.24 -12.94 -13.33
CA ASN A 209 14.19 -12.23 -12.62
C ASN A 209 14.35 -10.73 -12.87
N GLU A 210 13.37 -10.07 -13.47
CA GLU A 210 13.45 -8.65 -13.80
C GLU A 210 13.71 -7.74 -12.58
N ARG A 211 13.45 -8.24 -11.38
CA ARG A 211 13.69 -7.52 -10.14
C ARG A 211 14.96 -7.94 -9.41
N TYR A 212 15.82 -8.72 -10.07
CA TYR A 212 17.07 -9.19 -9.49
C TYR A 212 17.96 -8.05 -8.98
N GLU A 213 17.97 -6.92 -9.70
CA GLU A 213 18.72 -5.74 -9.29
C GLU A 213 17.99 -4.82 -8.28
N ALA A 214 16.75 -5.12 -7.94
CA ALA A 214 16.05 -4.39 -6.90
C ALA A 214 16.75 -4.62 -5.56
N GLY A 215 17.18 -3.55 -4.90
CA GLY A 215 17.96 -3.62 -3.67
C GLY A 215 17.29 -4.43 -2.57
N LEU A 216 15.97 -4.32 -2.48
CA LEU A 216 15.19 -5.04 -1.48
C LEU A 216 15.32 -6.59 -1.58
N TRP A 217 15.59 -7.13 -2.75
CA TRP A 217 15.66 -8.57 -2.95
C TRP A 217 17.09 -9.11 -3.00
N ARG A 218 17.98 -8.29 -3.55
CA ARG A 218 19.39 -8.60 -3.57
C ARG A 218 19.98 -8.56 -2.17
N ASP A 219 19.59 -7.55 -1.39
CA ASP A 219 20.18 -7.24 -0.09
C ASP A 219 19.41 -7.89 1.07
N THR A 220 18.17 -8.33 0.83
CA THR A 220 17.32 -9.06 1.78
C THR A 220 16.67 -10.25 1.08
N PRO A 221 17.42 -11.34 0.85
CA PRO A 221 16.90 -12.55 0.20
C PRO A 221 15.66 -13.13 0.89
N GLU A 222 15.50 -12.85 2.17
CA GLU A 222 14.34 -13.24 2.99
C GLU A 222 13.02 -12.68 2.46
N GLY A 223 13.08 -11.65 1.62
CA GLY A 223 11.91 -11.09 0.95
C GLY A 223 11.44 -11.86 -0.28
N ASN A 224 12.11 -12.93 -0.69
CA ASN A 224 11.69 -13.79 -1.79
C ASN A 224 11.01 -15.04 -1.24
N TYR A 225 9.89 -15.42 -1.85
CA TYR A 225 9.05 -16.55 -1.43
C TYR A 225 9.30 -17.83 -2.24
N PHE A 226 10.13 -17.78 -3.28
CA PHE A 226 10.43 -18.97 -4.08
C PHE A 226 11.16 -20.04 -3.27
N GLY A 227 10.59 -21.25 -3.21
CA GLY A 227 11.19 -22.37 -2.51
C GLY A 227 11.16 -22.30 -0.98
N THR A 228 10.39 -21.38 -0.39
CA THR A 228 10.33 -21.18 1.08
C THR A 228 9.12 -21.84 1.74
N GLY A 229 8.28 -22.50 0.96
CA GLY A 229 7.08 -23.22 1.44
C GLY A 229 5.84 -22.33 1.55
N GLN A 230 5.89 -21.04 1.22
CA GLN A 230 4.69 -20.23 1.03
C GLN A 230 3.89 -20.71 -0.18
N PRO A 231 2.55 -20.46 -0.19
CA PRO A 231 1.71 -20.70 -1.35
C PRO A 231 2.21 -19.95 -2.57
N GLY A 232 2.01 -20.51 -3.76
CA GLY A 232 2.35 -19.85 -5.01
C GLY A 232 1.52 -18.59 -5.26
N HIS A 233 2.05 -17.68 -6.08
CA HIS A 233 1.38 -16.42 -6.40
C HIS A 233 -0.06 -16.63 -6.91
N ASP A 234 -0.26 -17.53 -7.87
CA ASP A 234 -1.59 -17.81 -8.43
C ASP A 234 -2.51 -18.48 -7.40
N GLU A 235 -2.00 -19.32 -6.50
CA GLU A 235 -2.75 -19.96 -5.42
C GLU A 235 -3.31 -18.92 -4.45
N ILE A 236 -2.49 -17.96 -4.02
CA ILE A 236 -2.91 -16.86 -3.14
C ILE A 236 -4.06 -16.06 -3.80
N HIS A 237 -3.96 -15.81 -5.11
CA HIS A 237 -5.00 -15.08 -5.83
C HIS A 237 -6.29 -15.90 -6.04
N GLN A 238 -6.20 -17.24 -6.12
CA GLN A 238 -7.38 -18.11 -6.11
C GLN A 238 -8.12 -18.04 -4.76
N HIS A 239 -7.41 -18.01 -3.63
CA HIS A 239 -8.01 -17.80 -2.31
C HIS A 239 -8.67 -16.43 -2.19
N ARG A 240 -8.03 -15.37 -2.70
CA ARG A 240 -8.65 -14.05 -2.82
C ARG A 240 -9.97 -14.10 -3.61
N ASP A 241 -9.96 -14.78 -4.74
CA ASP A 241 -11.15 -14.87 -5.60
C ASP A 241 -12.31 -15.60 -4.91
N LYS A 242 -12.01 -16.67 -4.16
CA LYS A 242 -13.00 -17.38 -3.33
C LYS A 242 -13.57 -16.45 -2.24
N MET A 243 -12.71 -15.69 -1.56
CA MET A 243 -13.12 -14.69 -0.56
C MET A 243 -14.06 -13.64 -1.17
N LEU A 244 -13.70 -13.07 -2.33
CA LEU A 244 -14.53 -12.08 -3.03
C LEU A 244 -15.90 -12.65 -3.40
N ALA A 245 -15.95 -13.88 -3.93
CA ALA A 245 -17.17 -14.57 -4.29
C ALA A 245 -18.07 -14.86 -3.07
N LYS A 246 -17.47 -15.27 -1.96
CA LYS A 246 -18.17 -15.65 -0.73
C LYS A 246 -18.76 -14.44 0.02
N HIS A 247 -18.14 -13.26 -0.11
CA HIS A 247 -18.53 -12.05 0.61
C HIS A 247 -18.92 -10.88 -0.31
N PRO A 248 -19.97 -11.04 -1.16
CA PRO A 248 -20.31 -10.05 -2.19
C PRO A 248 -20.80 -8.70 -1.64
N LYS A 249 -21.15 -8.64 -0.35
CA LYS A 249 -21.61 -7.41 0.32
C LYS A 249 -20.46 -6.63 0.97
N THR A 250 -19.28 -7.22 1.08
CA THR A 250 -18.08 -6.57 1.66
C THR A 250 -17.29 -5.90 0.54
N VAL A 251 -17.01 -4.62 0.65
CA VAL A 251 -16.17 -3.90 -0.29
C VAL A 251 -14.70 -4.15 0.06
N PHE A 252 -13.96 -4.74 -0.86
CA PHE A 252 -12.52 -4.96 -0.73
C PHE A 252 -11.76 -4.01 -1.64
N VAL A 253 -10.89 -3.17 -1.07
CA VAL A 253 -9.89 -2.39 -1.79
C VAL A 253 -8.59 -3.17 -1.77
N LEU A 254 -8.27 -3.83 -2.88
CA LEU A 254 -7.08 -4.66 -3.01
C LEU A 254 -5.87 -3.76 -3.29
N ALA A 255 -4.94 -3.76 -2.37
CA ALA A 255 -3.76 -2.90 -2.42
C ALA A 255 -2.89 -3.18 -3.66
N HIS A 256 -2.21 -2.14 -4.16
CA HIS A 256 -1.18 -2.25 -5.19
C HIS A 256 -1.68 -2.88 -6.50
N ILE A 257 -2.85 -2.42 -6.99
CA ILE A 257 -3.51 -3.04 -8.17
C ILE A 257 -3.72 -4.56 -7.95
N GLY A 258 -4.05 -4.95 -6.70
CA GLY A 258 -4.24 -6.35 -6.32
C GLY A 258 -2.98 -7.21 -6.46
N MET A 259 -1.78 -6.62 -6.38
CA MET A 259 -0.47 -7.24 -6.59
C MET A 259 -0.27 -7.85 -7.99
N MET A 260 -1.08 -7.43 -8.97
CA MET A 260 -1.05 -7.92 -10.35
C MET A 260 -0.80 -6.82 -11.38
N GLY A 261 -0.13 -5.72 -10.98
CA GLY A 261 0.20 -4.60 -11.88
C GLY A 261 1.01 -5.00 -13.12
N TYR A 262 1.63 -6.17 -13.11
CA TYR A 262 2.35 -6.76 -14.24
C TYR A 262 1.40 -7.28 -15.34
N ASP A 263 0.14 -7.57 -15.03
CA ASP A 263 -0.88 -8.06 -15.97
C ASP A 263 -2.25 -7.41 -15.69
N LEU A 264 -2.49 -6.27 -16.31
CA LEU A 264 -3.75 -5.54 -16.16
C LEU A 264 -4.96 -6.29 -16.73
N SER A 265 -4.75 -7.30 -17.59
CA SER A 265 -5.85 -8.13 -18.10
C SER A 265 -6.41 -9.05 -17.02
N LYS A 266 -5.55 -9.64 -16.17
CA LYS A 266 -5.98 -10.41 -15.00
C LYS A 266 -6.73 -9.55 -13.98
N VAL A 267 -6.25 -8.31 -13.75
CA VAL A 267 -6.95 -7.35 -12.87
C VAL A 267 -8.31 -6.98 -13.43
N ALA A 268 -8.40 -6.73 -14.73
CA ALA A 268 -9.66 -6.44 -15.40
C ALA A 268 -10.67 -7.59 -15.26
N GLN A 269 -10.24 -8.83 -15.51
CA GLN A 269 -11.08 -10.02 -15.34
C GLN A 269 -11.61 -10.16 -13.90
N MET A 270 -10.75 -9.93 -12.91
CA MET A 270 -11.15 -9.93 -11.50
C MET A 270 -12.20 -8.83 -11.22
N LEU A 271 -11.97 -7.61 -11.68
CA LEU A 271 -12.92 -6.52 -11.48
C LEU A 271 -14.23 -6.74 -12.22
N ASP A 272 -14.21 -7.30 -13.43
CA ASP A 272 -15.45 -7.63 -14.18
C ASP A 272 -16.24 -8.72 -13.48
N LYS A 273 -15.58 -9.71 -12.87
CA LYS A 273 -16.22 -10.84 -12.18
C LYS A 273 -16.75 -10.48 -10.79
N TYR A 274 -16.06 -9.62 -10.04
CA TYR A 274 -16.37 -9.34 -8.65
C TYR A 274 -16.71 -7.84 -8.45
N PRO A 275 -18.00 -7.48 -8.41
CA PRO A 275 -18.43 -6.08 -8.24
C PRO A 275 -17.98 -5.43 -6.92
N ASN A 276 -17.73 -6.24 -5.90
CA ASN A 276 -17.26 -5.83 -4.58
C ASN A 276 -15.74 -5.62 -4.50
N ALA A 277 -15.00 -5.95 -5.56
CA ALA A 277 -13.56 -5.70 -5.64
C ALA A 277 -13.26 -4.31 -6.19
N CYS A 278 -12.37 -3.60 -5.54
CA CYS A 278 -11.75 -2.36 -5.96
C CYS A 278 -10.23 -2.51 -5.84
N VAL A 279 -9.46 -1.58 -6.40
CA VAL A 279 -8.00 -1.57 -6.28
C VAL A 279 -7.49 -0.19 -5.92
N ASP A 280 -6.38 -0.09 -5.21
CA ASP A 280 -5.62 1.14 -5.11
C ASP A 280 -4.31 1.08 -5.93
N VAL A 281 -3.76 2.23 -6.26
CA VAL A 281 -2.53 2.33 -7.08
C VAL A 281 -1.26 2.48 -6.24
N SER A 282 -1.38 2.40 -4.93
CA SER A 282 -0.26 2.57 -4.02
C SER A 282 0.89 1.62 -4.37
N ALA A 283 2.11 2.11 -4.33
CA ALA A 283 3.31 1.35 -4.68
C ALA A 283 3.17 0.45 -5.93
N ALA A 284 2.34 0.85 -6.91
CA ALA A 284 2.10 0.11 -8.14
C ALA A 284 2.36 0.92 -9.42
N ILE A 285 2.50 2.26 -9.31
CA ILE A 285 2.75 3.08 -10.51
C ILE A 285 4.08 2.73 -11.19
N GLN A 286 5.05 2.17 -10.46
CA GLN A 286 6.30 1.65 -11.03
C GLN A 286 6.08 0.45 -11.96
N ASP A 287 4.99 -0.29 -11.80
CA ASP A 287 4.64 -1.40 -12.70
C ASP A 287 3.69 -0.95 -13.81
N VAL A 288 2.60 -0.28 -13.45
CA VAL A 288 1.60 0.13 -14.44
C VAL A 288 2.09 1.26 -15.34
N GLY A 289 3.00 2.11 -14.86
CA GLY A 289 3.59 3.20 -15.65
C GLY A 289 4.57 2.73 -16.72
N ARG A 290 5.01 1.47 -16.70
CA ARG A 290 5.79 0.83 -17.78
C ARG A 290 4.95 0.48 -19.00
N GLN A 291 3.63 0.46 -18.85
CA GLN A 291 2.66 0.09 -19.88
C GLN A 291 1.57 1.18 -20.04
N PRO A 292 1.95 2.45 -20.35
CA PRO A 292 1.07 3.61 -20.22
C PRO A 292 -0.19 3.52 -21.05
N ARG A 293 -0.13 2.92 -22.25
CA ARG A 293 -1.31 2.74 -23.12
C ARG A 293 -2.33 1.77 -22.53
N ALA A 294 -1.86 0.64 -21.99
CA ALA A 294 -2.72 -0.34 -21.30
C ALA A 294 -3.24 0.24 -19.98
N ALA A 295 -2.38 0.90 -19.22
CA ALA A 295 -2.72 1.55 -17.97
C ALA A 295 -3.82 2.61 -18.16
N ARG A 296 -3.69 3.51 -19.16
CA ARG A 296 -4.72 4.51 -19.47
C ARG A 296 -6.07 3.87 -19.79
N LYS A 297 -6.09 2.83 -20.66
CA LYS A 297 -7.32 2.13 -21.01
C LYS A 297 -7.95 1.47 -19.78
N PHE A 298 -7.15 0.82 -18.93
CA PHE A 298 -7.59 0.19 -17.70
C PHE A 298 -8.18 1.22 -16.71
N LEU A 299 -7.45 2.30 -16.44
CA LEU A 299 -7.85 3.34 -15.49
C LEU A 299 -9.15 4.03 -15.94
N LEU A 300 -9.33 4.29 -17.22
CA LEU A 300 -10.56 4.87 -17.77
C LEU A 300 -11.74 3.90 -17.67
N LYS A 301 -11.54 2.61 -17.99
CA LYS A 301 -12.60 1.59 -17.88
C LYS A 301 -13.06 1.39 -16.43
N TYR A 302 -12.13 1.38 -15.49
CA TYR A 302 -12.41 1.08 -14.08
C TYR A 302 -12.30 2.31 -13.18
N GLN A 303 -12.44 3.53 -13.71
CA GLN A 303 -12.29 4.78 -12.98
C GLN A 303 -13.14 4.88 -11.71
N ASP A 304 -14.26 4.17 -11.65
CA ASP A 304 -15.16 4.14 -10.49
C ASP A 304 -14.71 3.13 -9.39
N ARG A 305 -13.66 2.34 -9.64
CA ARG A 305 -13.18 1.29 -8.74
C ARG A 305 -11.68 1.32 -8.47
N VAL A 306 -11.00 2.35 -8.98
CA VAL A 306 -9.58 2.63 -8.71
C VAL A 306 -9.48 3.77 -7.72
N PHE A 307 -8.59 3.65 -6.74
CA PHE A 307 -8.37 4.62 -5.68
C PHE A 307 -6.95 5.17 -5.71
N PHE A 308 -6.79 6.45 -5.42
CA PHE A 308 -5.49 7.06 -5.22
C PHE A 308 -4.90 6.62 -3.88
N GLY A 309 -3.68 6.14 -3.89
CA GLY A 309 -2.91 5.78 -2.71
C GLY A 309 -1.42 5.75 -3.04
N THR A 310 -0.57 5.86 -2.03
CA THR A 310 0.88 5.97 -2.25
C THR A 310 1.70 4.89 -1.56
N ASP A 311 1.18 4.19 -0.55
CA ASP A 311 1.91 3.31 0.36
C ASP A 311 2.99 4.10 1.13
N GLY A 312 2.64 5.35 1.45
CA GLY A 312 3.49 6.28 2.15
C GLY A 312 3.66 5.98 3.62
N GLY A 313 4.73 6.53 4.17
CA GLY A 313 5.05 6.45 5.60
C GLY A 313 5.98 7.57 6.03
N ALA A 314 6.27 7.62 7.31
CA ALA A 314 7.05 8.68 7.95
C ALA A 314 8.44 8.91 7.37
N ASP A 315 9.08 7.84 6.95
CA ASP A 315 10.43 7.77 6.41
C ASP A 315 10.57 8.45 5.04
N ARG A 316 9.45 8.61 4.31
CA ARG A 316 9.41 9.21 2.96
C ARG A 316 8.82 10.60 2.91
N MET A 317 8.36 11.14 4.04
CA MET A 317 7.58 12.38 4.09
C MET A 317 8.40 13.65 3.86
N ASN A 318 9.72 13.61 3.99
CA ASN A 318 10.56 14.79 3.77
C ASN A 318 10.86 15.02 2.28
N ASP A 319 10.53 14.06 1.41
CA ASP A 319 10.76 14.13 -0.02
C ASP A 319 9.43 14.08 -0.79
N VAL A 320 8.73 15.22 -0.82
CA VAL A 320 7.48 15.36 -1.57
C VAL A 320 7.69 15.18 -3.07
N ASP A 321 8.87 15.51 -3.58
CA ASP A 321 9.23 15.40 -4.99
C ASP A 321 9.45 13.94 -5.39
N GLY A 322 10.02 13.15 -4.49
CA GLY A 322 10.22 11.72 -4.72
C GLY A 322 9.00 10.87 -4.43
N PHE A 323 7.96 11.40 -3.76
CA PHE A 323 6.86 10.60 -3.24
C PHE A 323 5.48 10.91 -3.84
N TRP A 324 4.79 12.01 -3.47
CA TRP A 324 3.45 12.32 -3.99
C TRP A 324 3.45 12.87 -5.42
N ARG A 325 4.39 13.77 -5.74
CA ARG A 325 4.44 14.42 -7.05
C ARG A 325 4.62 13.46 -8.22
N PRO A 326 5.43 12.38 -8.14
CA PRO A 326 5.49 11.38 -9.20
C PRO A 326 4.15 10.67 -9.46
N HIS A 327 3.31 10.46 -8.42
CA HIS A 327 1.97 9.92 -8.62
C HIS A 327 1.07 10.90 -9.37
N PHE A 328 1.10 12.19 -9.02
CA PHE A 328 0.33 13.20 -9.74
C PHE A 328 0.83 13.35 -11.17
N ARG A 329 2.15 13.37 -11.39
CA ARG A 329 2.75 13.40 -12.72
C ARG A 329 2.30 12.19 -13.56
N PHE A 330 2.26 11.00 -12.97
CA PHE A 330 1.75 9.80 -13.62
C PHE A 330 0.30 9.95 -14.09
N PHE A 331 -0.59 10.46 -13.23
CA PHE A 331 -2.01 10.56 -13.57
C PHE A 331 -2.35 11.74 -14.49
N GLU A 332 -1.72 12.91 -14.26
CA GLU A 332 -2.14 14.19 -14.81
C GLU A 332 -1.43 14.57 -16.11
N THR A 333 -0.31 13.92 -16.45
CA THR A 333 0.51 14.28 -17.60
C THR A 333 0.68 13.12 -18.58
N GLU A 334 1.14 13.45 -19.80
CA GLU A 334 1.62 12.49 -20.80
C GLU A 334 3.15 12.48 -20.87
N ASP A 335 3.81 12.91 -19.79
CA ASP A 335 5.27 12.92 -19.72
C ASP A 335 5.86 11.53 -19.90
N GLU A 336 7.02 11.50 -20.56
CA GLU A 336 7.71 10.25 -20.86
C GLU A 336 8.97 10.08 -20.02
N TYR A 337 9.31 8.81 -19.72
CA TYR A 337 10.58 8.37 -19.20
C TYR A 337 11.06 9.10 -17.94
N PHE A 338 10.25 9.13 -16.90
CA PHE A 338 10.60 9.75 -15.63
C PHE A 338 10.69 8.76 -14.47
N ASN A 339 11.32 9.19 -13.39
CA ASN A 339 11.55 8.35 -12.23
C ASN A 339 10.25 8.10 -11.45
N HIS A 340 10.02 6.87 -11.05
CA HIS A 340 8.94 6.50 -10.12
C HIS A 340 9.40 6.60 -8.64
N PRO A 341 8.48 6.68 -7.65
CA PRO A 341 8.86 6.88 -6.25
C PRO A 341 9.79 5.80 -5.69
N ALA A 342 9.65 4.57 -6.17
CA ALA A 342 10.44 3.44 -5.69
C ALA A 342 11.84 3.33 -6.32
N GLN A 343 12.23 4.28 -7.17
CA GLN A 343 13.63 4.45 -7.60
C GLN A 343 14.49 5.14 -6.54
N LEU A 344 13.90 5.66 -5.46
CA LEU A 344 14.66 6.07 -4.30
C LEU A 344 15.58 4.92 -3.89
N LEU A 345 16.88 5.24 -3.74
CA LEU A 345 17.85 4.25 -3.38
C LEU A 345 17.58 3.73 -1.96
N SER A 346 17.68 2.42 -1.78
CA SER A 346 17.77 1.85 -0.44
C SER A 346 19.02 2.42 0.27
N PRO A 347 19.14 2.31 1.60
CA PRO A 347 20.37 2.65 2.32
C PRO A 347 21.61 1.96 1.75
N LEU A 348 21.44 0.88 1.01
CA LEU A 348 22.50 0.13 0.34
C LEU A 348 22.78 0.60 -1.10
N GLY A 349 22.13 1.68 -1.53
CA GLY A 349 22.39 2.32 -2.82
C GLY A 349 21.74 1.65 -4.03
N ALA A 350 20.80 0.71 -3.80
CA ALA A 350 20.07 0.05 -4.88
C ALA A 350 18.61 0.51 -4.96
N PRO A 351 17.99 0.56 -6.15
CA PRO A 351 16.57 0.88 -6.28
C PRO A 351 15.71 -0.16 -5.56
N LEU A 352 14.66 0.28 -4.87
CA LEU A 352 13.79 -0.61 -4.11
C LEU A 352 12.98 -1.58 -5.00
N HIS A 353 12.60 -1.16 -6.22
CA HIS A 353 11.71 -1.95 -7.08
C HIS A 353 12.22 -2.20 -8.51
N GLY A 354 13.33 -1.61 -8.91
CA GLY A 354 13.91 -1.78 -10.24
C GLY A 354 14.36 -0.45 -10.85
N ARG A 355 15.09 -0.53 -11.97
CA ARG A 355 15.81 0.61 -12.58
C ARG A 355 15.10 1.23 -13.79
N TRP A 356 13.89 0.81 -14.08
CA TRP A 356 13.13 1.35 -15.20
C TRP A 356 12.50 2.69 -14.88
N SER A 357 12.25 3.48 -15.90
CA SER A 357 11.43 4.70 -15.84
C SER A 357 9.98 4.40 -16.20
N ILE A 358 9.08 5.33 -15.85
CA ILE A 358 7.65 5.25 -16.12
C ILE A 358 7.19 6.40 -17.01
N TYR A 359 5.93 6.33 -17.44
CA TYR A 359 5.29 7.27 -18.35
C TYR A 359 3.95 7.72 -17.77
N GLY A 360 3.62 8.96 -17.98
CA GLY A 360 2.32 9.52 -17.60
C GLY A 360 1.18 8.95 -18.45
N VAL A 361 -0.03 9.00 -17.91
CA VAL A 361 -1.23 8.46 -18.57
C VAL A 361 -2.24 9.55 -18.95
N GLY A 362 -2.05 10.79 -18.54
CA GLY A 362 -2.84 11.96 -18.94
C GLY A 362 -4.35 11.74 -18.79
N LEU A 363 -4.84 11.44 -17.60
CA LEU A 363 -6.25 11.16 -17.38
C LEU A 363 -7.11 12.44 -17.49
N PRO A 364 -8.33 12.36 -18.03
CA PRO A 364 -9.26 13.46 -18.04
C PRO A 364 -9.75 13.79 -16.63
N ASP A 365 -10.21 15.03 -16.44
CA ASP A 365 -10.63 15.57 -15.14
C ASP A 365 -11.69 14.75 -14.43
N GLU A 366 -12.61 14.14 -15.16
CA GLU A 366 -13.63 13.25 -14.58
C GLU A 366 -12.98 12.04 -13.90
N ALA A 367 -12.08 11.35 -14.59
CA ALA A 367 -11.39 10.18 -14.04
C ALA A 367 -10.48 10.58 -12.86
N LEU A 368 -9.79 11.72 -12.97
CA LEU A 368 -8.97 12.24 -11.86
C LEU A 368 -9.80 12.50 -10.60
N ARG A 369 -10.97 13.16 -10.70
CA ARG A 369 -11.83 13.39 -9.53
C ARG A 369 -12.29 12.07 -8.90
N LYS A 370 -12.72 11.11 -9.71
CA LYS A 370 -13.14 9.79 -9.22
C LYS A 370 -12.02 9.09 -8.47
N ILE A 371 -10.85 8.97 -9.06
CA ILE A 371 -9.69 8.28 -8.50
C ILE A 371 -9.16 9.01 -7.26
N TYR A 372 -9.09 10.35 -7.30
CA TYR A 372 -8.50 11.12 -6.21
C TYR A 372 -9.38 11.20 -4.96
N TYR A 373 -10.71 11.26 -5.11
CA TYR A 373 -11.55 11.44 -3.92
C TYR A 373 -12.99 10.88 -4.02
N GLU A 374 -13.66 10.92 -5.18
CA GLU A 374 -15.07 10.58 -5.24
C GLU A 374 -15.33 9.12 -4.88
N ASN A 375 -14.48 8.20 -5.35
CA ASN A 375 -14.56 6.79 -4.99
C ASN A 375 -14.40 6.57 -3.49
N THR A 376 -13.45 7.26 -2.85
CA THR A 376 -13.25 7.18 -1.40
C THR A 376 -14.48 7.68 -0.65
N LEU A 377 -15.06 8.81 -1.08
CA LEU A 377 -16.28 9.36 -0.48
C LEU A 377 -17.51 8.46 -0.67
N ARG A 378 -17.52 7.60 -1.67
CA ARG A 378 -18.57 6.61 -1.88
C ARG A 378 -18.50 5.49 -0.84
N ILE A 379 -17.30 4.97 -0.54
CA ILE A 379 -17.11 3.84 0.39
C ILE A 379 -16.88 4.29 1.84
N ILE A 380 -16.48 5.55 2.06
CA ILE A 380 -16.31 6.19 3.38
C ILE A 380 -17.11 7.51 3.42
N PRO A 381 -18.44 7.44 3.49
CA PRO A 381 -19.31 8.63 3.43
C PRO A 381 -19.05 9.66 4.53
N SER A 382 -18.54 9.25 5.68
CA SER A 382 -18.17 10.13 6.81
C SER A 382 -17.14 11.22 6.43
N ALA A 383 -16.34 10.99 5.39
CA ALA A 383 -15.35 11.94 4.89
C ALA A 383 -15.97 13.10 4.06
N ARG A 384 -17.24 13.01 3.64
CA ARG A 384 -17.86 13.97 2.71
C ARG A 384 -17.86 15.41 3.25
N ALA A 385 -18.25 15.61 4.49
CA ALA A 385 -18.31 16.96 5.07
C ALA A 385 -16.93 17.65 5.14
N ALA A 386 -15.87 16.88 5.46
CA ALA A 386 -14.51 17.39 5.47
C ALA A 386 -14.05 17.73 4.04
N MET A 387 -14.29 16.86 3.08
CA MET A 387 -13.93 17.11 1.67
C MET A 387 -14.66 18.32 1.08
N THR A 388 -15.94 18.51 1.38
CA THR A 388 -16.70 19.69 0.94
C THR A 388 -16.02 20.98 1.39
N ARG A 389 -15.54 21.04 2.65
CA ARG A 389 -14.78 22.20 3.15
C ARG A 389 -13.47 22.41 2.39
N HIS A 390 -12.75 21.35 2.07
CA HIS A 390 -11.51 21.44 1.28
C HIS A 390 -11.77 21.95 -0.14
N LEU A 391 -12.82 21.49 -0.80
CA LEU A 391 -13.22 21.94 -2.13
C LEU A 391 -13.63 23.42 -2.13
N ALA A 392 -14.38 23.86 -1.12
CA ALA A 392 -14.78 25.26 -0.97
C ALA A 392 -13.57 26.20 -0.74
N ALA A 393 -12.67 25.81 0.16
CA ALA A 393 -11.45 26.58 0.45
C ALA A 393 -10.52 26.70 -0.77
N ARG A 394 -10.55 25.73 -1.67
CA ARG A 394 -9.74 25.75 -2.91
C ARG A 394 -10.33 26.62 -4.00
N ARG A 395 -11.67 26.81 -4.03
CA ARG A 395 -12.36 27.71 -4.96
C ARG A 395 -12.24 29.19 -4.58
N ALA A 396 -11.99 29.45 -3.30
CA ALA A 396 -11.87 30.82 -2.77
C ALA A 396 -10.44 31.40 -2.91
N LYS A 397 -9.49 30.60 -3.33
CA LYS A 397 -8.09 30.98 -3.67
C LYS A 397 -7.89 31.07 -5.18
#